data_6acb5c09386d9f1d725961b52c01cc8a
#
_entry.id   6acb5c09386d9f1d725961b52c01cc8a
#
_cell.length_a   1.000
_cell.length_b   1.000
_cell.length_c   1.000
_cell.angle_alpha   90.00
_cell.angle_beta   90.00
_cell.angle_gamma   90.00
#
_symmetry.space_group_name_H-M   'P 1'
#
loop_
_entity.id
_entity.type
_entity.pdbx_description
1 polymer ?
#
loop_
_entity_poly.entity_id
_entity_poly.type
_entity_poly.pdbx_seq_one_letter_code
_entity_poly.pdbx_strand_id
1 'polypeptide(L)' 'MRVKVVVSFNDKMNGSINRPVNEVFECTKERAESLIGRGFVVAVQDTRNKNIAD' A
#
# COMPACT_ATOMS: atom_id res chain seq x y z
N MET A 1 -6.96 0.45 3.62
CA MET A 1 -6.20 1.51 2.97
C MET A 1 -5.40 0.93 1.82
N ARG A 2 -5.38 1.59 0.69
CA ARG A 2 -4.70 1.09 -0.49
C ARG A 2 -3.37 1.80 -0.67
N VAL A 3 -2.33 1.03 -1.00
CA VAL A 3 -0.98 1.59 -1.15
C VAL A 3 -0.36 1.07 -2.44
N LYS A 4 0.60 1.83 -2.95
CA LYS A 4 1.34 1.46 -4.14
C LYS A 4 2.81 1.33 -3.78
N VAL A 5 3.43 0.24 -4.20
CA VAL A 5 4.83 -0.04 -3.90
C VAL A 5 5.72 0.83 -4.78
N VAL A 6 6.62 1.58 -4.16
CA VAL A 6 7.59 2.39 -4.89
C VAL A 6 9.01 1.85 -4.72
N VAL A 7 9.23 1.01 -3.71
CA VAL A 7 10.51 0.34 -3.52
C VAL A 7 10.21 -1.12 -3.20
N SER A 8 10.74 -2.02 -4.00
CA SER A 8 10.51 -3.45 -3.81
C SER A 8 10.95 -3.88 -2.41
N PHE A 9 10.14 -4.71 -1.76
CA PHE A 9 10.45 -5.19 -0.42
C PHE A 9 9.80 -6.55 -0.17
N ASN A 10 10.26 -7.23 0.88
CA ASN A 10 9.67 -8.49 1.31
C ASN A 10 8.64 -8.23 2.37
N ASP A 11 7.40 -8.65 2.12
CA ASP A 11 6.29 -8.47 3.04
C ASP A 11 6.22 -9.67 3.97
N LYS A 12 6.85 -9.55 5.14
CA LYS A 12 6.92 -10.66 6.07
C LYS A 12 5.57 -10.97 6.71
N MET A 13 4.67 -10.01 6.72
CA MET A 13 3.36 -10.22 7.30
C MET A 13 2.51 -11.18 6.48
N ASN A 14 2.83 -11.32 5.20
CA ASN A 14 2.09 -12.19 4.31
C ASN A 14 2.96 -13.33 3.81
N GLY A 15 3.72 -13.95 4.73
CA GLY A 15 4.51 -15.12 4.37
C GLY A 15 5.75 -14.78 3.58
N SER A 16 6.31 -13.61 3.79
CA SER A 16 7.55 -13.18 3.14
C SER A 16 7.39 -13.08 1.63
N ILE A 17 6.24 -12.61 1.19
CA ILE A 17 6.00 -12.40 -0.23
C ILE A 17 6.76 -11.16 -0.69
N ASN A 18 7.44 -11.27 -1.81
CA ASN A 18 8.12 -10.12 -2.40
C ASN A 18 7.11 -9.21 -3.08
N ARG A 19 7.16 -7.93 -2.76
CA ARG A 19 6.26 -6.93 -3.35
C ARG A 19 7.03 -6.13 -4.40
N PRO A 20 6.74 -6.33 -5.68
CA PRO A 20 7.45 -5.59 -6.73
C PRO A 20 7.00 -4.15 -6.80
N VAL A 21 7.84 -3.33 -7.40
CA VAL A 21 7.51 -1.92 -7.63
C VAL A 21 6.27 -1.82 -8.52
N ASN A 22 5.43 -0.85 -8.19
CA ASN A 22 4.17 -0.56 -8.92
C ASN A 22 3.02 -1.49 -8.56
N GLU A 23 3.22 -2.41 -7.63
CA GLU A 23 2.10 -3.22 -7.17
C GLU A 23 1.20 -2.39 -6.28
N VAL A 24 -0.11 -2.53 -6.44
CA VAL A 24 -1.09 -1.88 -5.59
C VAL A 24 -1.80 -2.96 -4.79
N PHE A 25 -1.83 -2.79 -3.45
CA PHE A 25 -2.50 -3.75 -2.60
C PHE A 25 -3.15 -3.04 -1.44
N GLU A 26 -4.04 -3.76 -0.77
CA GLU A 26 -4.79 -3.18 0.34
C GLU A 26 -4.25 -3.73 1.65
N CYS A 27 -4.19 -2.86 2.67
CA CYS A 27 -3.74 -3.22 3.99
C CYS A 27 -4.42 -2.33 5.02
N THR A 28 -4.21 -2.65 6.31
CA THR A 28 -4.75 -1.82 7.36
C THR A 28 -4.02 -0.48 7.39
N LYS A 29 -4.68 0.50 8.00
CA LYS A 29 -4.09 1.83 8.09
C LYS A 29 -2.77 1.79 8.85
N GLU A 30 -2.72 1.02 9.93
CA GLU A 30 -1.49 0.92 10.73
C GLU A 30 -0.35 0.34 9.90
N ARG A 31 -0.65 -0.71 9.16
CA ARG A 31 0.36 -1.33 8.31
C ARG A 31 0.82 -0.37 7.23
N ALA A 32 -0.14 0.32 6.62
CA ALA A 32 0.18 1.29 5.57
C ALA A 32 1.09 2.38 6.09
N GLU A 33 0.78 2.91 7.26
CA GLU A 33 1.61 3.98 7.83
C GLU A 33 3.02 3.49 8.10
N SER A 34 3.15 2.26 8.57
CA SER A 34 4.48 1.70 8.82
C SER A 34 5.28 1.61 7.53
N LEU A 35 4.66 1.12 6.48
CA LEU A 35 5.36 0.97 5.20
C LEU A 35 5.68 2.32 4.57
N ILE A 36 4.76 3.27 4.70
CA ILE A 36 5.00 4.61 4.19
C ILE A 36 6.16 5.26 4.94
N GLY A 37 6.20 5.07 6.25
CA GLY A 37 7.29 5.63 7.04
C GLY A 37 8.64 5.06 6.66
N ARG A 38 8.67 3.83 6.14
CA ARG A 38 9.90 3.22 5.67
C ARG A 38 10.24 3.61 4.25
N GLY A 39 9.31 4.26 3.56
CA GLY A 39 9.55 4.66 2.18
C GLY A 39 9.34 3.58 1.16
N PHE A 40 8.68 2.49 1.52
CA PHE A 40 8.44 1.39 0.60
C PHE A 40 7.22 1.62 -0.27
N VAL A 41 6.21 2.28 0.25
CA VAL A 41 4.94 2.47 -0.46
C VAL A 41 4.45 3.89 -0.26
N VAL A 42 3.49 4.28 -1.09
CA VAL A 42 2.79 5.55 -0.94
C VAL A 42 1.30 5.28 -0.90
N ALA A 43 0.56 6.17 -0.27
CA ALA A 43 -0.88 6.04 -0.18
C ALA A 43 -1.50 6.28 -1.54
N VAL A 44 -2.51 5.47 -1.88
CA VAL A 44 -3.23 5.59 -3.13
C VAL A 44 -4.67 5.95 -2.82
N GLN A 45 -5.16 7.01 -3.43
CA GLN A 45 -6.55 7.39 -3.24
C GLN A 45 -7.46 6.55 -4.10
N ASP A 46 -8.61 6.21 -3.52
CA ASP A 46 -9.63 5.50 -4.25
C ASP A 46 -10.57 6.51 -4.87
N THR A 47 -10.35 6.82 -6.13
CA THR A 47 -11.14 7.84 -6.81
C THR A 47 -12.59 7.44 -6.92
N ARG A 48 -12.86 6.14 -6.96
CA ARG A 48 -14.23 5.67 -7.01
C ARG A 48 -15.00 6.08 -5.79
N ASN A 49 -14.37 6.04 -4.64
CA ASN A 49 -15.00 6.49 -3.41
C ASN A 49 -15.38 7.94 -3.47
N LYS A 50 -14.53 8.75 -4.03
CA LYS A 50 -14.82 10.16 -4.14
C LYS A 50 -16.06 10.40 -4.97
N ASN A 51 -16.16 9.69 -6.06
CA ASN A 51 -17.33 9.87 -6.93
C ASN A 51 -18.60 9.51 -6.21
N ILE A 52 -18.54 8.47 -5.41
CA ILE A 52 -19.73 8.03 -4.70
C ILE A 52 -20.13 9.04 -3.64
N ALA A 53 -19.15 9.66 -3.03
CA ALA A 53 -19.42 10.62 -1.97
C ALA A 53 -20.21 11.80 -2.49
N ASP A 54 -20.11 12.08 -3.74
CA ASP A 54 -20.84 13.16 -4.34
C ASP A 54 -22.30 12.79 -4.53
#